data_eb4d7b2f83ceb014ef31b3fb0f480e8f
#
_entry.id   eb4d7b2f83ceb014ef31b3fb0f480e8f
#
_cell.length_a   1.000
_cell.length_b   1.000
_cell.length_c   1.000
_cell.angle_alpha   90.00
_cell.angle_beta   90.00
_cell.angle_gamma   90.00
#
_symmetry.space_group_name_H-M   'P 1'
#
loop_
_entity.id
_entity.type
_entity.pdbx_description
1 polymer ?
#
loop_
_entity_poly.entity_id
_entity_poly.type
_entity_poly.pdbx_seq_one_letter_code
_entity_poly.pdbx_strand_id
1 'polypeptide(L)'
;LIHLSFVLKPTRNREKTEKVNLQGTLNALSAAEASKAKQFIYFSSTTIYGAYPDNPIWLNENSLIRPKSRFQYAVDKAKSEFLIEKFASNNRSLKILILRGCPVMGPNANNFISRAFQKPLLIGLRNYDPPMQFIHEDDVVNLMEFAMLNEISGTYNIAGEGTITWSEMAKLIRAKMISLPAFLLSLLTEISWQTRIQSESNSSGLDFIKYRWTASTQKLKETLNYQFIHSSHSAWQTFCDKKT
;
A
#
# COMPACT_ATOMS: atom_id res chain seq x y z
N LEU A 1 -17.20 -11.22 4.85
CA LEU A 1 -17.24 -9.78 4.57
C LEU A 1 -15.86 -9.30 4.15
N ILE A 2 -15.77 -8.48 3.09
CA ILE A 2 -14.51 -7.86 2.63
C ILE A 2 -14.59 -6.37 2.93
N HIS A 3 -13.59 -5.82 3.64
CA HIS A 3 -13.50 -4.41 3.98
C HIS A 3 -12.39 -3.71 3.18
N LEU A 4 -12.78 -3.03 2.10
CA LEU A 4 -11.90 -2.25 1.22
C LEU A 4 -12.07 -0.74 1.39
N SER A 5 -13.16 -0.31 2.03
CA SER A 5 -13.49 1.11 2.16
C SER A 5 -12.51 1.83 3.07
N PHE A 6 -11.80 2.81 2.51
CA PHE A 6 -10.80 3.60 3.23
C PHE A 6 -10.57 4.95 2.55
N VAL A 7 -10.36 6.00 3.32
CA VAL A 7 -10.00 7.32 2.77
C VAL A 7 -8.52 7.31 2.39
N LEU A 8 -8.24 7.25 1.08
CA LEU A 8 -6.88 7.16 0.55
C LEU A 8 -6.20 8.52 0.37
N LYS A 9 -6.97 9.55 -0.01
CA LYS A 9 -6.41 10.88 -0.25
C LYS A 9 -6.09 11.57 1.07
N PRO A 10 -4.90 12.16 1.21
CA PRO A 10 -4.58 12.93 2.39
C PRO A 10 -5.55 14.10 2.52
N THR A 11 -6.03 14.34 3.71
CA THR A 11 -6.87 15.48 4.04
C THR A 11 -6.18 16.36 5.07
N ARG A 12 -6.57 17.64 5.13
CA ARG A 12 -6.04 18.57 6.15
C ARG A 12 -6.71 18.34 7.50
N ASN A 13 -7.95 17.87 7.48
CA ASN A 13 -8.65 17.48 8.71
C ASN A 13 -8.31 16.01 9.02
N ARG A 14 -7.12 15.81 9.60
CA ARG A 14 -6.59 14.50 9.94
C ARG A 14 -7.49 13.75 10.91
N GLU A 15 -8.02 14.42 11.91
CA GLU A 15 -8.91 13.86 12.92
C GLU A 15 -10.20 13.31 12.29
N LYS A 16 -10.83 14.10 11.40
CA LYS A 16 -12.02 13.64 10.68
C LYS A 16 -11.72 12.41 9.82
N THR A 17 -10.57 12.39 9.12
CA THR A 17 -10.18 11.26 8.28
C THR A 17 -9.92 10.02 9.12
N GLU A 18 -9.16 10.14 10.18
CA GLU A 18 -8.91 9.06 11.14
C GLU A 18 -10.23 8.50 11.69
N LYS A 19 -11.12 9.37 12.16
CA LYS A 19 -12.44 8.96 12.66
C LYS A 19 -13.23 8.18 11.62
N VAL A 20 -13.26 8.63 10.36
CA VAL A 20 -13.95 7.91 9.27
C VAL A 20 -13.33 6.54 9.03
N ASN A 21 -12.00 6.44 8.97
CA ASN A 21 -11.29 5.20 8.72
C ASN A 21 -11.45 4.20 9.87
N LEU A 22 -11.24 4.63 11.11
CA LEU A 22 -11.32 3.76 12.27
C LEU A 22 -12.76 3.36 12.60
N GLN A 23 -13.70 4.32 12.57
CA GLN A 23 -15.11 4.01 12.80
C GLN A 23 -15.68 3.13 11.67
N GLY A 24 -15.28 3.38 10.43
CA GLY A 24 -15.64 2.54 9.28
C GLY A 24 -15.17 1.09 9.46
N THR A 25 -13.96 0.90 9.99
CA THR A 25 -13.42 -0.43 10.30
C THR A 25 -14.22 -1.11 11.42
N LEU A 26 -14.51 -0.38 12.52
CA LEU A 26 -15.34 -0.90 13.61
C LEU A 26 -16.76 -1.26 13.15
N ASN A 27 -17.38 -0.41 12.35
CA ASN A 27 -18.71 -0.67 11.78
C ASN A 27 -18.71 -1.93 10.89
N ALA A 28 -17.66 -2.13 10.08
CA ALA A 28 -17.51 -3.31 9.24
C ALA A 28 -17.32 -4.59 10.08
N LEU A 29 -16.58 -4.54 11.19
CA LEU A 29 -16.43 -5.65 12.13
C LEU A 29 -17.77 -5.97 12.81
N SER A 30 -18.48 -4.95 13.31
CA SER A 30 -19.81 -5.14 13.92
C SER A 30 -20.82 -5.73 12.92
N ALA A 31 -20.76 -5.30 11.64
CA ALA A 31 -21.61 -5.87 10.61
C ALA A 31 -21.26 -7.33 10.30
N ALA A 32 -19.97 -7.68 10.30
CA ALA A 32 -19.53 -9.07 10.13
C ALA A 32 -20.03 -9.97 11.28
N GLU A 33 -19.96 -9.49 12.53
CA GLU A 33 -20.47 -10.20 13.70
C GLU A 33 -22.00 -10.36 13.64
N ALA A 34 -22.74 -9.27 13.42
CA ALA A 34 -24.19 -9.27 13.35
C ALA A 34 -24.75 -10.17 12.24
N SER A 35 -24.05 -10.21 11.09
CA SER A 35 -24.41 -11.09 9.97
C SER A 35 -23.93 -12.53 10.11
N LYS A 36 -23.24 -12.85 11.21
CA LYS A 36 -22.60 -14.16 11.44
C LYS A 36 -21.68 -14.55 10.28
N ALA A 37 -20.94 -13.58 9.73
CA ALA A 37 -19.99 -13.84 8.68
C ALA A 37 -18.93 -14.84 9.14
N LYS A 38 -18.59 -15.82 8.30
CA LYS A 38 -17.54 -16.80 8.62
C LYS A 38 -16.14 -16.19 8.56
N GLN A 39 -15.95 -15.17 7.71
CA GLN A 39 -14.65 -14.57 7.45
C GLN A 39 -14.78 -13.06 7.30
N PHE A 40 -13.77 -12.34 7.82
CA PHE A 40 -13.55 -10.91 7.59
C PHE A 40 -12.20 -10.71 6.93
N ILE A 41 -12.19 -10.14 5.72
CA ILE A 41 -10.99 -9.83 4.96
C ILE A 41 -10.75 -8.33 5.00
N TYR A 42 -9.58 -7.92 5.49
CA TYR A 42 -9.15 -6.53 5.52
C TYR A 42 -7.97 -6.30 4.58
N PHE A 43 -8.12 -5.35 3.65
CA PHE A 43 -7.03 -4.94 2.78
C PHE A 43 -6.22 -3.83 3.45
N SER A 44 -5.11 -4.20 4.04
CA SER A 44 -4.14 -3.32 4.67
C SER A 44 -3.05 -2.88 3.66
N SER A 45 -1.92 -2.40 4.14
CA SER A 45 -0.86 -1.88 3.27
C SER A 45 0.53 -2.12 3.86
N THR A 46 1.51 -2.43 3.03
CA THR A 46 2.93 -2.48 3.42
C THR A 46 3.49 -1.12 3.88
N THR A 47 2.80 -0.01 3.61
CA THR A 47 3.18 1.32 4.10
C THR A 47 3.19 1.43 5.63
N ILE A 48 2.51 0.52 6.35
CA ILE A 48 2.52 0.48 7.82
C ILE A 48 3.91 0.19 8.40
N TYR A 49 4.78 -0.46 7.64
CA TYR A 49 6.17 -0.67 8.04
C TYR A 49 7.00 0.62 7.96
N GLY A 50 6.54 1.61 7.17
CA GLY A 50 7.28 2.83 6.88
C GLY A 50 8.51 2.59 6.01
N ALA A 51 8.95 3.65 5.33
CA ALA A 51 10.17 3.64 4.54
C ALA A 51 11.29 4.31 5.35
N TYR A 52 12.27 3.53 5.79
CA TYR A 52 13.38 3.97 6.64
C TYR A 52 14.73 3.50 6.10
N PRO A 53 15.82 4.25 6.38
CA PRO A 53 17.15 3.87 5.90
C PRO A 53 17.66 2.54 6.50
N ASP A 54 17.15 2.16 7.66
CA ASP A 54 17.50 0.95 8.42
C ASP A 54 16.56 -0.24 8.15
N ASN A 55 15.64 -0.12 7.18
CA ASN A 55 14.80 -1.24 6.80
C ASN A 55 15.65 -2.40 6.26
N PRO A 56 15.33 -3.66 6.64
CA PRO A 56 15.95 -4.83 6.02
C PRO A 56 15.63 -4.91 4.52
N ILE A 57 16.30 -5.80 3.81
CA ILE A 57 16.05 -6.02 2.38
C ILE A 57 14.59 -6.43 2.14
N TRP A 58 14.07 -7.30 3.00
CA TRP A 58 12.70 -7.79 2.95
C TRP A 58 12.02 -7.66 4.31
N LEU A 59 10.92 -6.93 4.34
CA LEU A 59 10.05 -6.80 5.50
C LEU A 59 9.07 -7.98 5.52
N ASN A 60 9.05 -8.76 6.58
CA ASN A 60 8.10 -9.84 6.79
C ASN A 60 6.96 -9.39 7.74
N GLU A 61 6.00 -10.27 7.98
CA GLU A 61 4.81 -9.95 8.79
C GLU A 61 5.14 -9.70 10.27
N ASN A 62 6.30 -10.17 10.75
CA ASN A 62 6.80 -9.93 12.10
C ASN A 62 7.66 -8.65 12.19
N SER A 63 7.94 -8.00 11.07
CA SER A 63 8.67 -6.74 11.05
C SER A 63 7.91 -5.65 11.81
N LEU A 64 8.65 -4.76 12.46
CA LEU A 64 8.09 -3.68 13.28
C LEU A 64 7.15 -2.79 12.46
N ILE A 65 5.92 -2.64 12.93
CA ILE A 65 4.96 -1.67 12.40
C ILE A 65 5.35 -0.29 12.93
N ARG A 66 5.88 0.58 12.05
CA ARG A 66 6.32 1.94 12.37
C ARG A 66 5.96 2.93 11.27
N PRO A 67 4.66 3.19 11.06
CA PRO A 67 4.21 4.09 10.01
C PRO A 67 4.81 5.49 10.19
N LYS A 68 5.14 6.16 9.08
CA LYS A 68 5.58 7.56 9.12
C LYS A 68 4.47 8.42 9.71
N SER A 69 4.71 9.08 10.84
CA SER A 69 3.69 9.82 11.62
C SER A 69 2.95 10.90 10.83
N ARG A 70 3.60 11.51 9.82
CA ARG A 70 2.99 12.51 8.94
C ARG A 70 2.30 11.89 7.72
N PHE A 71 2.40 10.59 7.48
CA PHE A 71 1.73 9.87 6.41
C PHE A 71 0.46 9.19 6.95
N GLN A 72 -0.61 9.99 7.04
CA GLN A 72 -1.86 9.63 7.73
C GLN A 72 -2.44 8.29 7.29
N TYR A 73 -2.41 7.99 5.99
CA TYR A 73 -2.89 6.72 5.45
C TYR A 73 -2.26 5.50 6.14
N ALA A 74 -0.92 5.49 6.28
CA ALA A 74 -0.23 4.38 6.92
C ALA A 74 -0.51 4.30 8.43
N VAL A 75 -0.63 5.46 9.09
CA VAL A 75 -0.99 5.54 10.52
C VAL A 75 -2.38 4.96 10.75
N ASP A 76 -3.36 5.36 9.94
CA ASP A 76 -4.74 4.86 10.07
C ASP A 76 -4.84 3.37 9.74
N LYS A 77 -4.09 2.88 8.72
CA LYS A 77 -4.01 1.45 8.41
C LYS A 77 -3.48 0.63 9.58
N ALA A 78 -2.39 1.08 10.20
CA ALA A 78 -1.81 0.41 11.38
C ALA A 78 -2.77 0.42 12.59
N LYS A 79 -3.44 1.54 12.85
CA LYS A 79 -4.47 1.63 13.90
C LYS A 79 -5.65 0.70 13.62
N SER A 80 -6.09 0.61 12.36
CA SER A 80 -7.17 -0.29 11.97
C SER A 80 -6.79 -1.77 12.15
N GLU A 81 -5.55 -2.17 11.81
CA GLU A 81 -5.08 -3.53 12.12
C GLU A 81 -5.13 -3.83 13.62
N PHE A 82 -4.66 -2.91 14.45
CA PHE A 82 -4.73 -3.07 15.91
C PHE A 82 -6.17 -3.24 16.42
N LEU A 83 -7.13 -2.47 15.87
CA LEU A 83 -8.55 -2.62 16.22
C LEU A 83 -9.10 -3.99 15.80
N ILE A 84 -8.72 -4.46 14.60
CA ILE A 84 -9.13 -5.76 14.08
C ILE A 84 -8.56 -6.90 14.95
N GLU A 85 -7.28 -6.83 15.31
CA GLU A 85 -6.62 -7.82 16.17
C GLU A 85 -7.26 -7.87 17.57
N LYS A 86 -7.55 -6.69 18.13
CA LYS A 86 -8.27 -6.59 19.41
C LYS A 86 -9.68 -7.18 19.32
N PHE A 87 -10.40 -6.95 18.23
CA PHE A 87 -11.70 -7.55 18.00
C PHE A 87 -11.60 -9.08 17.87
N ALA A 88 -10.63 -9.57 17.11
CA ALA A 88 -10.40 -11.00 16.89
C ALA A 88 -10.12 -11.77 18.20
N SER A 89 -9.41 -11.14 19.15
CA SER A 89 -9.11 -11.78 20.44
C SER A 89 -10.38 -12.12 21.26
N ASN A 90 -11.46 -11.37 21.05
CA ASN A 90 -12.76 -11.55 21.72
C ASN A 90 -13.77 -12.35 20.87
N ASN A 91 -13.51 -12.54 19.59
CA ASN A 91 -14.44 -13.13 18.61
C ASN A 91 -13.77 -14.27 17.82
N ARG A 92 -13.41 -15.35 18.48
CA ARG A 92 -12.66 -16.49 17.93
C ARG A 92 -13.37 -17.26 16.81
N SER A 93 -14.67 -17.12 16.66
CA SER A 93 -15.47 -17.77 15.62
C SER A 93 -15.34 -17.08 14.25
N LEU A 94 -14.98 -15.79 14.22
CA LEU A 94 -14.78 -15.04 12.99
C LEU A 94 -13.33 -15.21 12.50
N LYS A 95 -13.15 -15.84 11.36
CA LYS A 95 -11.83 -15.94 10.71
C LYS A 95 -11.42 -14.57 10.18
N ILE A 96 -10.30 -14.05 10.66
CA ILE A 96 -9.76 -12.74 10.24
C ILE A 96 -8.59 -12.96 9.28
N LEU A 97 -8.67 -12.31 8.12
CA LEU A 97 -7.58 -12.23 7.16
C LEU A 97 -7.16 -10.78 6.94
N ILE A 98 -5.89 -10.48 7.18
CA ILE A 98 -5.28 -9.18 6.92
C ILE A 98 -4.29 -9.32 5.76
N LEU A 99 -4.53 -8.59 4.67
CA LEU A 99 -3.66 -8.56 3.50
C LEU A 99 -2.90 -7.23 3.46
N ARG A 100 -1.60 -7.25 3.77
CA ARG A 100 -0.71 -6.08 3.70
C ARG A 100 -0.21 -5.91 2.28
N GLY A 101 -0.97 -5.19 1.45
CA GLY A 101 -0.66 -5.00 0.03
C GLY A 101 0.38 -3.91 -0.22
N CYS A 102 1.32 -4.17 -1.13
CA CYS A 102 2.06 -3.11 -1.80
C CYS A 102 1.11 -2.33 -2.75
N PRO A 103 1.54 -1.21 -3.37
CA PRO A 103 0.67 -0.47 -4.28
C PRO A 103 0.10 -1.35 -5.39
N VAL A 104 -1.22 -1.29 -5.57
CA VAL A 104 -1.90 -1.99 -6.65
C VAL A 104 -1.58 -1.29 -7.96
N MET A 105 -1.17 -2.07 -8.97
CA MET A 105 -0.86 -1.59 -10.31
C MET A 105 -1.53 -2.48 -11.36
N GLY A 106 -1.75 -1.93 -12.53
CA GLY A 106 -2.42 -2.60 -13.63
C GLY A 106 -3.09 -1.58 -14.54
N PRO A 107 -3.80 -2.02 -15.58
CA PRO A 107 -4.41 -1.13 -16.58
C PRO A 107 -5.33 -0.06 -15.99
N ASN A 108 -6.04 -0.37 -14.89
CA ASN A 108 -7.02 0.54 -14.28
C ASN A 108 -6.48 1.27 -13.04
N ALA A 109 -5.18 1.14 -12.75
CA ALA A 109 -4.58 1.75 -11.56
C ALA A 109 -4.74 3.28 -11.54
N ASN A 110 -5.35 3.79 -10.47
CA ASN A 110 -5.51 5.21 -10.20
C ASN A 110 -5.11 5.52 -8.75
N ASN A 111 -3.83 5.42 -8.47
CA ASN A 111 -3.24 5.70 -7.18
C ASN A 111 -2.20 6.83 -7.26
N PHE A 112 -1.58 7.16 -6.14
CA PHE A 112 -0.56 8.20 -6.06
C PHE A 112 0.58 8.00 -7.08
N ILE A 113 1.08 6.77 -7.22
CA ILE A 113 2.20 6.46 -8.11
C ILE A 113 1.77 6.57 -9.57
N SER A 114 0.66 5.92 -9.95
CA SER A 114 0.15 5.97 -11.33
C SER A 114 -0.13 7.41 -11.77
N ARG A 115 -0.67 8.26 -10.88
CA ARG A 115 -0.91 9.68 -11.19
C ARG A 115 0.40 10.48 -11.33
N ALA A 116 1.46 10.14 -10.58
CA ALA A 116 2.75 10.80 -10.75
C ALA A 116 3.32 10.56 -12.16
N PHE A 117 3.19 9.33 -12.66
CA PHE A 117 3.65 8.96 -14.01
C PHE A 117 2.72 9.40 -15.16
N GLN A 118 1.58 10.00 -14.84
CA GLN A 118 0.71 10.65 -15.84
C GLN A 118 1.11 12.11 -16.13
N LYS A 119 2.01 12.67 -15.34
CA LYS A 119 2.47 14.04 -15.52
C LYS A 119 3.50 14.12 -16.66
N PRO A 120 3.57 15.24 -17.37
CA PRO A 120 4.51 15.41 -18.50
C PRO A 120 5.98 15.38 -18.06
N LEU A 121 6.24 15.65 -16.79
CA LEU A 121 7.56 15.64 -16.17
C LEU A 121 7.51 14.85 -14.87
N LEU A 122 8.30 13.79 -14.82
CA LEU A 122 8.48 13.01 -13.59
C LEU A 122 9.60 13.61 -12.75
N ILE A 123 9.38 13.69 -11.46
CA ILE A 123 10.39 14.15 -10.51
C ILE A 123 10.91 12.95 -9.73
N GLY A 124 12.22 12.76 -9.76
CA GLY A 124 12.96 11.77 -8.99
C GLY A 124 13.84 12.42 -7.91
N LEU A 125 14.41 11.61 -7.04
CA LEU A 125 15.37 12.04 -6.02
C LEU A 125 16.80 11.75 -6.50
N ARG A 126 17.67 12.77 -6.45
CA ARG A 126 19.09 12.60 -6.76
C ARG A 126 19.75 11.64 -5.77
N ASN A 127 20.50 10.67 -6.27
CA ASN A 127 21.21 9.65 -5.49
C ASN A 127 20.30 8.66 -4.74
N TYR A 128 19.00 8.59 -5.08
CA TYR A 128 18.07 7.62 -4.51
C TYR A 128 17.25 6.98 -5.62
N ASP A 129 17.26 5.67 -5.66
CA ASP A 129 16.46 4.87 -6.60
C ASP A 129 16.13 3.51 -5.95
N PRO A 130 15.39 3.50 -4.83
CA PRO A 130 15.12 2.27 -4.11
C PRO A 130 14.23 1.33 -4.92
N PRO A 131 14.38 0.01 -4.71
CA PRO A 131 13.46 -0.96 -5.28
C PRO A 131 12.05 -0.77 -4.69
N MET A 132 11.06 -0.84 -5.55
CA MET A 132 9.63 -0.79 -5.24
C MET A 132 8.95 -2.08 -5.67
N GLN A 133 7.81 -2.36 -5.09
CA GLN A 133 6.97 -3.50 -5.45
C GLN A 133 5.57 -3.04 -5.83
N PHE A 134 4.95 -3.83 -6.70
CA PHE A 134 3.55 -3.71 -7.07
C PHE A 134 2.86 -5.07 -6.98
N ILE A 135 1.55 -5.05 -6.77
CA ILE A 135 0.69 -6.19 -6.98
C ILE A 135 -0.29 -5.88 -8.10
N HIS A 136 -0.49 -6.81 -9.03
CA HIS A 136 -1.44 -6.61 -10.13
C HIS A 136 -2.88 -6.62 -9.59
N GLU A 137 -3.75 -5.79 -10.19
CA GLU A 137 -5.15 -5.68 -9.77
C GLU A 137 -5.88 -7.03 -9.87
N ASP A 138 -5.61 -7.84 -10.89
CA ASP A 138 -6.19 -9.18 -11.03
C ASP A 138 -5.66 -10.15 -9.97
N ASP A 139 -4.39 -10.06 -9.60
CA ASP A 139 -3.83 -10.90 -8.54
C ASP A 139 -4.46 -10.61 -7.17
N VAL A 140 -4.85 -9.35 -6.92
CA VAL A 140 -5.60 -8.98 -5.71
C VAL A 140 -6.98 -9.66 -5.72
N VAL A 141 -7.68 -9.62 -6.84
CA VAL A 141 -9.01 -10.25 -6.98
C VAL A 141 -8.91 -11.77 -6.84
N ASN A 142 -7.97 -12.38 -7.55
CA ASN A 142 -7.76 -13.84 -7.52
C ASN A 142 -7.40 -14.33 -6.11
N LEU A 143 -6.53 -13.58 -5.40
CA LEU A 143 -6.18 -13.93 -4.01
C LEU A 143 -7.39 -13.80 -3.06
N MET A 144 -8.21 -12.76 -3.22
CA MET A 144 -9.41 -12.59 -2.39
C MET A 144 -10.42 -13.70 -2.64
N GLU A 145 -10.64 -14.09 -3.90
CA GLU A 145 -11.50 -15.22 -4.25
C GLU A 145 -10.98 -16.52 -3.65
N PHE A 146 -9.68 -16.81 -3.84
CA PHE A 146 -9.03 -17.97 -3.25
C PHE A 146 -9.18 -17.99 -1.72
N ALA A 147 -8.97 -16.83 -1.07
CA ALA A 147 -9.07 -16.71 0.38
C ALA A 147 -10.49 -16.93 0.90
N MET A 148 -11.51 -16.48 0.16
CA MET A 148 -12.91 -16.71 0.50
C MET A 148 -13.31 -18.19 0.38
N LEU A 149 -12.93 -18.83 -0.71
CA LEU A 149 -13.26 -20.24 -0.98
C LEU A 149 -12.58 -21.19 0.01
N ASN A 150 -11.39 -20.84 0.50
CA ASN A 150 -10.62 -21.66 1.44
C ASN A 150 -10.71 -21.15 2.90
N GLU A 151 -11.53 -20.14 3.17
CA GLU A 151 -11.73 -19.55 4.51
C GLU A 151 -10.39 -19.24 5.23
N ILE A 152 -9.43 -18.67 4.51
CA ILE A 152 -8.08 -18.39 5.00
C ILE A 152 -8.10 -17.33 6.09
N SER A 153 -7.27 -17.52 7.12
CA SER A 153 -7.08 -16.54 8.20
C SER A 153 -5.59 -16.25 8.43
N GLY A 154 -5.31 -15.15 9.13
CA GLY A 154 -3.96 -14.71 9.43
C GLY A 154 -3.59 -13.40 8.76
N THR A 155 -2.32 -13.01 8.88
CA THR A 155 -1.78 -11.78 8.27
C THR A 155 -0.72 -12.16 7.24
N TYR A 156 -0.84 -11.60 6.04
CA TYR A 156 0.07 -11.89 4.93
C TYR A 156 0.46 -10.61 4.18
N ASN A 157 1.74 -10.49 3.87
CA ASN A 157 2.21 -9.53 2.88
C ASN A 157 1.85 -10.00 1.48
N ILE A 158 1.38 -9.09 0.64
CA ILE A 158 1.03 -9.40 -0.75
C ILE A 158 1.71 -8.42 -1.71
N ALA A 159 2.49 -8.96 -2.62
CA ALA A 159 3.24 -8.25 -3.65
C ALA A 159 3.57 -9.18 -4.81
N GLY A 160 3.57 -8.67 -6.02
CA GLY A 160 4.12 -9.38 -7.18
C GLY A 160 5.62 -9.66 -6.98
N GLU A 161 6.13 -10.71 -7.61
CA GLU A 161 7.54 -11.07 -7.50
C GLU A 161 8.47 -9.98 -8.04
N GLY A 162 9.69 -9.96 -7.49
CA GLY A 162 10.72 -9.00 -7.88
C GLY A 162 10.42 -7.58 -7.46
N THR A 163 11.19 -6.68 -8.00
CA THR A 163 11.10 -5.24 -7.72
C THR A 163 11.37 -4.44 -9.00
N ILE A 164 10.98 -3.19 -9.02
CA ILE A 164 11.27 -2.24 -10.09
C ILE A 164 11.62 -0.89 -9.47
N THR A 165 12.63 -0.20 -9.99
CA THR A 165 13.03 1.10 -9.47
C THR A 165 12.26 2.25 -10.12
N TRP A 166 12.32 3.43 -9.49
CA TRP A 166 11.68 4.64 -10.02
C TRP A 166 12.23 5.01 -11.42
N SER A 167 13.54 4.86 -11.60
CA SER A 167 14.17 5.15 -12.88
C SER A 167 13.83 4.13 -13.98
N GLU A 168 13.72 2.83 -13.62
CA GLU A 168 13.26 1.79 -14.55
C GLU A 168 11.83 2.02 -15.00
N MET A 169 10.93 2.37 -14.06
CA MET A 169 9.56 2.73 -14.36
C MET A 169 9.48 3.91 -15.34
N ALA A 170 10.30 4.95 -15.13
CA ALA A 170 10.37 6.11 -16.01
C ALA A 170 10.83 5.75 -17.42
N LYS A 171 11.84 4.86 -17.55
CA LYS A 171 12.33 4.37 -18.85
C LYS A 171 11.26 3.61 -19.62
N LEU A 172 10.54 2.70 -18.95
CA LEU A 172 9.49 1.88 -19.58
C LEU A 172 8.35 2.72 -20.16
N ILE A 173 7.94 3.79 -19.49
CA ILE A 173 6.88 4.69 -19.97
C ILE A 173 7.43 5.85 -20.81
N ARG A 174 8.75 5.87 -21.09
CA ARG A 174 9.47 6.95 -21.81
C ARG A 174 9.23 8.34 -21.20
N ALA A 175 9.04 8.43 -19.88
CA ALA A 175 8.83 9.69 -19.19
C ALA A 175 10.12 10.51 -19.12
N LYS A 176 10.00 11.83 -19.33
CA LYS A 176 11.08 12.76 -19.02
C LYS A 176 11.20 12.88 -17.51
N MET A 177 12.38 12.62 -16.95
CA MET A 177 12.61 12.68 -15.51
C MET A 177 13.69 13.68 -15.16
N ILE A 178 13.43 14.51 -14.13
CA ILE A 178 14.42 15.40 -13.49
C ILE A 178 14.62 14.94 -12.06
N SER A 179 15.88 14.72 -11.67
CA SER A 179 16.24 14.35 -10.30
C SER A 179 16.69 15.56 -9.50
N LEU A 180 16.00 15.84 -8.40
CA LEU A 180 16.29 16.94 -7.49
C LEU A 180 16.97 16.45 -6.20
N PRO A 181 17.82 17.29 -5.57
CA PRO A 181 18.30 16.99 -4.22
C PRO A 181 17.14 16.77 -3.23
N ALA A 182 17.26 15.79 -2.34
CA ALA A 182 16.18 15.39 -1.43
C ALA A 182 15.65 16.56 -0.59
N PHE A 183 16.55 17.42 -0.06
CA PHE A 183 16.15 18.58 0.73
C PHE A 183 15.30 19.59 -0.07
N LEU A 184 15.70 19.85 -1.32
CA LEU A 184 14.98 20.78 -2.21
C LEU A 184 13.60 20.25 -2.57
N LEU A 185 13.52 18.96 -2.96
CA LEU A 185 12.23 18.35 -3.28
C LEU A 185 11.31 18.31 -2.04
N SER A 186 11.85 18.00 -0.86
CA SER A 186 11.08 18.04 0.38
C SER A 186 10.52 19.43 0.68
N LEU A 187 11.34 20.47 0.52
CA LEU A 187 10.93 21.85 0.73
C LEU A 187 9.81 22.25 -0.28
N LEU A 188 10.02 22.00 -1.57
CA LEU A 188 9.04 22.31 -2.60
C LEU A 188 7.72 21.54 -2.41
N THR A 189 7.80 20.27 -2.04
CA THR A 189 6.62 19.45 -1.74
C THR A 189 5.86 20.00 -0.54
N GLU A 190 6.56 20.39 0.52
CA GLU A 190 5.94 20.94 1.72
C GLU A 190 5.28 22.31 1.42
N ILE A 191 5.96 23.22 0.72
CA ILE A 191 5.40 24.50 0.30
C ILE A 191 4.15 24.29 -0.56
N SER A 192 4.24 23.46 -1.60
CA SER A 192 3.11 23.19 -2.49
C SER A 192 1.92 22.54 -1.76
N TRP A 193 2.19 21.72 -0.73
CA TRP A 193 1.17 21.18 0.15
C TRP A 193 0.52 22.29 1.01
N GLN A 194 1.31 23.14 1.66
CA GLN A 194 0.82 24.19 2.53
C GLN A 194 0.01 25.26 1.74
N THR A 195 0.48 25.63 0.56
CA THR A 195 -0.18 26.60 -0.33
C THR A 195 -1.36 26.05 -1.12
N ARG A 196 -1.67 24.75 -0.98
CA ARG A 196 -2.76 24.05 -1.69
C ARG A 196 -2.56 23.92 -3.22
N ILE A 197 -1.35 24.14 -3.73
CA ILE A 197 -1.02 23.92 -5.15
C ILE A 197 -1.18 22.43 -5.51
N GLN A 198 -0.91 21.54 -4.57
CA GLN A 198 -1.17 20.11 -4.71
C GLN A 198 -1.85 19.52 -3.47
N SER A 199 -2.53 18.38 -3.64
CA SER A 199 -3.26 17.66 -2.59
C SER A 199 -2.88 16.17 -2.50
N GLU A 200 -1.76 15.78 -3.13
CA GLU A 200 -1.37 14.37 -3.23
C GLU A 200 -0.66 13.87 -1.97
N SER A 201 0.31 14.64 -1.47
CA SER A 201 1.07 14.28 -0.27
C SER A 201 1.84 15.47 0.28
N ASN A 202 2.08 15.49 1.59
CA ASN A 202 3.13 16.29 2.20
C ASN A 202 4.52 15.63 1.95
N SER A 203 5.58 16.23 2.46
CA SER A 203 6.95 15.76 2.25
C SER A 203 7.24 14.34 2.77
N SER A 204 6.42 13.81 3.70
CA SER A 204 6.65 12.46 4.25
C SER A 204 6.40 11.32 3.23
N GLY A 205 5.62 11.59 2.18
CA GLY A 205 5.45 10.65 1.07
C GLY A 205 6.71 10.40 0.26
N LEU A 206 7.66 11.35 0.26
CA LEU A 206 8.93 11.22 -0.45
C LEU A 206 9.87 10.15 0.14
N ASP A 207 9.67 9.77 1.41
CA ASP A 207 10.45 8.69 2.01
C ASP A 207 10.23 7.36 1.28
N PHE A 208 9.04 7.14 0.70
CA PHE A 208 8.70 5.93 -0.05
C PHE A 208 9.37 5.84 -1.44
N ILE A 209 9.93 6.93 -1.95
CA ILE A 209 10.79 6.93 -3.15
C ILE A 209 12.27 7.20 -2.80
N LYS A 210 12.59 7.27 -1.50
CA LYS A 210 13.94 7.48 -0.97
C LYS A 210 14.52 6.23 -0.32
N TYR A 211 13.71 5.50 0.43
CA TYR A 211 14.15 4.34 1.21
C TYR A 211 13.38 3.08 0.80
N ARG A 212 14.01 1.95 1.04
CA ARG A 212 13.43 0.63 0.78
C ARG A 212 12.29 0.33 1.77
N TRP A 213 11.23 -0.29 1.25
CA TRP A 213 10.09 -0.78 2.03
C TRP A 213 9.45 -2.02 1.39
N THR A 214 10.29 -2.82 0.72
CA THR A 214 9.92 -4.06 0.04
C THR A 214 9.54 -5.14 1.04
N ALA A 215 8.44 -5.83 0.78
CA ALA A 215 7.88 -6.86 1.66
C ALA A 215 8.13 -8.27 1.11
N SER A 216 8.42 -9.21 2.00
CA SER A 216 8.51 -10.62 1.68
C SER A 216 7.12 -11.24 1.61
N THR A 217 6.85 -12.02 0.57
CA THR A 217 5.63 -12.81 0.39
C THR A 217 5.85 -14.29 0.72
N GLN A 218 7.00 -14.62 1.32
CA GLN A 218 7.41 -15.99 1.56
C GLN A 218 6.40 -16.73 2.45
N LYS A 219 5.92 -16.09 3.53
CA LYS A 219 4.90 -16.66 4.41
C LYS A 219 3.65 -17.10 3.63
N LEU A 220 3.14 -16.23 2.74
CA LEU A 220 1.97 -16.54 1.92
C LEU A 220 2.23 -17.76 1.04
N LYS A 221 3.38 -17.81 0.34
CA LYS A 221 3.76 -18.91 -0.53
C LYS A 221 3.88 -20.23 0.23
N GLU A 222 4.57 -20.24 1.35
CA GLU A 222 4.82 -21.45 2.15
C GLU A 222 3.56 -21.95 2.86
N THR A 223 2.74 -21.05 3.39
CA THR A 223 1.56 -21.43 4.17
C THR A 223 0.37 -21.80 3.29
N LEU A 224 0.17 -21.09 2.18
CA LEU A 224 -1.01 -21.22 1.33
C LEU A 224 -0.72 -21.92 0.00
N ASN A 225 0.55 -22.20 -0.31
CA ASN A 225 0.99 -22.69 -1.62
C ASN A 225 0.43 -21.83 -2.78
N TYR A 226 0.33 -20.50 -2.55
CA TYR A 226 -0.25 -19.56 -3.50
C TYR A 226 0.84 -18.76 -4.21
N GLN A 227 0.71 -18.62 -5.52
CA GLN A 227 1.63 -17.83 -6.35
C GLN A 227 0.86 -16.77 -7.13
N PHE A 228 1.40 -15.56 -7.17
CA PHE A 228 0.88 -14.49 -8.01
C PHE A 228 1.22 -14.73 -9.48
N ILE A 229 0.35 -14.32 -10.38
CA ILE A 229 0.54 -14.46 -11.83
C ILE A 229 1.52 -13.39 -12.32
N HIS A 230 1.40 -12.17 -11.78
CA HIS A 230 2.17 -11.03 -12.23
C HIS A 230 3.33 -10.71 -11.28
N SER A 231 4.50 -10.44 -11.86
CA SER A 231 5.61 -9.80 -11.13
C SER A 231 5.36 -8.30 -10.93
N SER A 232 6.13 -7.66 -10.05
CA SER A 232 6.09 -6.19 -9.91
C SER A 232 6.39 -5.47 -11.23
N HIS A 233 7.29 -6.03 -12.04
CA HIS A 233 7.62 -5.50 -13.36
C HIS A 233 6.46 -5.66 -14.35
N SER A 234 5.84 -6.85 -14.45
CA SER A 234 4.71 -7.07 -15.36
C SER A 234 3.47 -6.28 -14.96
N ALA A 235 3.21 -6.12 -13.66
CA ALA A 235 2.13 -5.25 -13.19
C ALA A 235 2.34 -3.77 -13.63
N TRP A 236 3.59 -3.30 -13.62
CA TRP A 236 3.91 -1.99 -14.17
C TRP A 236 3.77 -1.94 -15.69
N GLN A 237 4.22 -2.99 -16.40
CA GLN A 237 4.13 -3.06 -17.87
C GLN A 237 2.68 -2.97 -18.35
N THR A 238 1.73 -3.70 -17.73
CA THR A 238 0.31 -3.65 -18.09
C THR A 238 -0.30 -2.26 -17.90
N PHE A 239 0.19 -1.49 -16.92
CA PHE A 239 -0.19 -0.09 -16.77
C PHE A 239 0.36 0.79 -17.90
N CYS A 240 1.59 0.54 -18.37
CA CYS A 240 2.19 1.26 -19.49
C CYS A 240 1.45 0.99 -20.80
N ASP A 241 1.13 -0.29 -21.08
CA ASP A 241 0.51 -0.73 -22.33
C ASP A 241 -0.86 -0.10 -22.59
N LYS A 242 -1.62 0.22 -21.54
CA LYS A 242 -2.91 0.94 -21.66
C LYS A 242 -2.74 2.41 -22.04
N LYS A 243 -1.54 2.96 -21.94
CA LYS A 243 -1.25 4.39 -22.16
C LYS A 243 -0.59 4.71 -23.49
N THR A 244 -0.06 3.69 -24.13
CA THR A 244 0.43 3.75 -25.51
C THR A 244 -0.69 3.48 -26.48
#